data_498ea705193eb0e064a133b8efb2d377
#
_entry.id   498ea705193eb0e064a133b8efb2d377
#
_cell.length_a   1.000
_cell.length_b   1.000
_cell.length_c   1.000
_cell.angle_alpha   90.00
_cell.angle_beta   90.00
_cell.angle_gamma   90.00
#
_symmetry.space_group_name_H-M   'P 1'
#
loop_
_entity.id
_entity.type
_entity.pdbx_description
1 polymer ?
#
loop_
_entity_poly.entity_id
_entity_poly.type
_entity_poly.pdbx_seq_one_letter_code
_entity_poly.pdbx_strand_id
1 'polypeptide(L)'
;MQACFLPADILLPDAAADFEKWAVVACDQFTSQPEYWQKAEALAEGKPSALHLVLPEVYLGKPGEAERIAAIQANMKEYRGTVLNRAVKGFVYVERDTGCGPVRPGLLGAVDLEQYSYTPGSSPAVRPTENTVVERIPPRLAVRRGASLELPHVMMLINDRDDHILGGLAAKKDRLRPLYNGELMLGGGSIRGWAVEDEALCGALSDAIEALGSQEAFDQEFPAAAGQPPITLAVGDGNHSLATAKAYWEELKSTLPPEQRETHPARWCLAEVCNVHSPAIEIEPIHRVLFNVDCGAVLLALISWSDGNMAGICFGSSKKQSFTLAGP
;
A
#
# COMPACT_ATOMS: atom_id res chain seq x y z
N MET A 1 20.36 7.28 -13.05
CA MET A 1 18.91 7.53 -12.83
C MET A 1 18.73 7.77 -11.33
N GLN A 2 17.78 8.59 -10.93
CA GLN A 2 17.45 8.74 -9.51
C GLN A 2 16.68 7.48 -9.09
N ALA A 3 16.98 6.93 -7.90
CA ALA A 3 16.30 5.74 -7.41
C ALA A 3 14.79 5.99 -7.26
N CYS A 4 13.97 4.98 -7.57
CA CYS A 4 12.51 5.09 -7.53
C CYS A 4 11.93 4.99 -6.10
N PHE A 5 12.74 4.58 -5.12
CA PHE A 5 12.39 4.46 -3.70
C PHE A 5 13.48 5.04 -2.82
N LEU A 6 13.13 6.03 -2.01
CA LEU A 6 14.08 6.84 -1.24
C LEU A 6 13.67 6.95 0.23
N PRO A 7 14.62 7.31 1.13
CA PRO A 7 14.31 7.71 2.50
C PRO A 7 13.30 8.84 2.54
N ALA A 8 12.51 8.89 3.64
CA ALA A 8 11.48 9.89 3.86
C ALA A 8 11.60 10.57 5.23
N ASP A 9 10.97 11.73 5.39
CA ASP A 9 10.71 12.35 6.69
C ASP A 9 9.42 11.75 7.27
N ILE A 10 9.56 10.73 8.14
CA ILE A 10 8.43 9.96 8.69
C ILE A 10 8.11 10.48 10.08
N LEU A 11 6.91 11.02 10.26
CA LEU A 11 6.42 11.51 11.53
C LEU A 11 5.74 10.38 12.32
N LEU A 12 5.93 10.39 13.62
CA LEU A 12 5.39 9.39 14.55
C LEU A 12 4.71 10.09 15.73
N PRO A 13 3.68 9.45 16.32
CA PRO A 13 3.08 9.95 17.54
C PRO A 13 4.06 9.87 18.71
N ASP A 14 3.73 10.51 19.82
CA ASP A 14 4.45 10.38 21.09
C ASP A 14 4.64 8.90 21.45
N ALA A 15 5.79 8.58 22.06
CA ALA A 15 6.09 7.21 22.48
C ALA A 15 5.13 6.68 23.58
N ALA A 16 4.51 7.58 24.32
CA ALA A 16 3.50 7.26 25.33
C ALA A 16 2.07 7.18 24.77
N ALA A 17 1.88 7.35 23.45
CA ALA A 17 0.57 7.23 22.83
C ALA A 17 0.01 5.82 23.06
N ASP A 18 -1.30 5.75 23.34
CA ASP A 18 -2.04 4.50 23.42
C ASP A 18 -2.10 3.88 22.00
N PHE A 19 -1.20 2.93 21.74
CA PHE A 19 -0.97 2.43 20.39
C PHE A 19 -2.19 1.68 19.83
N GLU A 20 -2.94 0.96 20.66
CA GLU A 20 -4.17 0.28 20.26
C GLU A 20 -5.26 1.27 19.80
N LYS A 21 -5.30 2.47 20.38
CA LYS A 21 -6.19 3.54 19.94
C LYS A 21 -5.63 4.37 18.79
N TRP A 22 -4.31 4.35 18.63
CA TRP A 22 -3.64 5.04 17.54
C TRP A 22 -3.71 4.26 16.24
N ALA A 23 -3.34 2.97 16.25
CA ALA A 23 -3.10 2.19 15.07
C ALA A 23 -4.39 1.56 14.53
N VAL A 24 -4.78 1.92 13.33
CA VAL A 24 -5.96 1.42 12.61
C VAL A 24 -5.52 0.65 11.36
N VAL A 25 -6.33 -0.28 10.89
CA VAL A 25 -6.15 -0.95 9.61
C VAL A 25 -6.28 0.03 8.43
N ALA A 26 -5.87 -0.39 7.22
CA ALA A 26 -6.01 0.42 6.02
C ALA A 26 -7.47 0.83 5.76
N CYS A 27 -7.65 2.03 5.22
CA CYS A 27 -8.97 2.67 5.07
C CYS A 27 -9.90 1.97 4.06
N ASP A 28 -9.35 1.09 3.21
CA ASP A 28 -10.08 0.28 2.23
C ASP A 28 -10.50 -1.10 2.75
N GLN A 29 -10.17 -1.41 4.01
CA GLN A 29 -10.66 -2.63 4.65
C GLN A 29 -12.10 -2.46 5.15
N PHE A 30 -12.83 -3.55 5.33
CA PHE A 30 -14.20 -3.57 5.86
C PHE A 30 -15.16 -2.61 5.14
N THR A 31 -15.03 -2.46 3.81
CA THR A 31 -15.82 -1.51 3.00
C THR A 31 -17.32 -1.80 2.97
N SER A 32 -17.73 -3.03 3.31
CA SER A 32 -19.13 -3.45 3.43
C SER A 32 -19.61 -3.57 4.88
N GLN A 33 -18.80 -3.19 5.86
CA GLN A 33 -19.05 -3.38 7.29
C GLN A 33 -18.95 -2.04 8.05
N PRO A 34 -19.92 -1.13 7.91
CA PRO A 34 -19.88 0.18 8.57
C PRO A 34 -19.83 0.07 10.10
N GLU A 35 -20.35 -1.02 10.69
CA GLU A 35 -20.28 -1.27 12.11
C GLU A 35 -18.86 -1.49 12.65
N TYR A 36 -17.92 -1.97 11.83
CA TYR A 36 -16.52 -2.03 12.19
C TYR A 36 -15.97 -0.62 12.43
N TRP A 37 -16.20 0.27 11.49
CA TRP A 37 -15.71 1.64 11.55
C TRP A 37 -16.37 2.45 12.67
N GLN A 38 -17.65 2.22 12.94
CA GLN A 38 -18.34 2.83 14.10
C GLN A 38 -17.71 2.40 15.43
N LYS A 39 -17.32 1.12 15.58
CA LYS A 39 -16.60 0.64 16.76
C LYS A 39 -15.20 1.25 16.85
N ALA A 40 -14.49 1.39 15.73
CA ALA A 40 -13.19 2.04 15.70
C ALA A 40 -13.28 3.53 16.10
N GLU A 41 -14.28 4.26 15.61
CA GLU A 41 -14.56 5.64 16.00
C GLU A 41 -14.83 5.76 17.50
N ALA A 42 -15.67 4.87 18.06
CA ALA A 42 -15.95 4.85 19.50
C ALA A 42 -14.71 4.54 20.36
N LEU A 43 -13.83 3.64 19.88
CA LEU A 43 -12.58 3.30 20.59
C LEU A 43 -11.57 4.49 20.56
N ALA A 44 -11.53 5.23 19.47
CA ALA A 44 -10.67 6.38 19.28
C ALA A 44 -11.22 7.69 19.93
N GLU A 45 -12.44 7.68 20.45
CA GLU A 45 -13.09 8.88 20.99
C GLU A 45 -12.25 9.55 22.08
N GLY A 46 -12.03 10.86 21.95
CA GLY A 46 -11.27 11.67 22.90
C GLY A 46 -9.78 11.35 23.01
N LYS A 47 -9.23 10.55 22.08
CA LYS A 47 -7.81 10.22 22.03
C LYS A 47 -7.26 10.49 20.62
N PRO A 48 -5.97 10.85 20.49
CA PRO A 48 -5.32 10.91 19.19
C PRO A 48 -5.36 9.52 18.51
N SER A 49 -5.69 9.50 17.22
CA SER A 49 -5.75 8.27 16.43
C SER A 49 -5.43 8.54 14.96
N ALA A 50 -4.74 7.61 14.30
CA ALA A 50 -4.56 7.63 12.85
C ALA A 50 -5.91 7.55 12.11
N LEU A 51 -6.95 6.99 12.74
CA LEU A 51 -8.32 6.99 12.21
C LEU A 51 -8.84 8.41 11.89
N HIS A 52 -8.43 9.41 12.68
CA HIS A 52 -8.82 10.80 12.46
C HIS A 52 -8.11 11.46 11.26
N LEU A 53 -7.16 10.77 10.63
CA LEU A 53 -6.36 11.24 9.51
C LEU A 53 -6.70 10.55 8.19
N VAL A 54 -7.62 9.59 8.19
CA VAL A 54 -8.02 8.81 7.02
C VAL A 54 -9.52 8.85 6.82
N LEU A 55 -9.98 8.70 5.57
CA LEU A 55 -11.38 8.49 5.26
C LEU A 55 -11.59 7.00 4.96
N PRO A 56 -12.26 6.23 5.84
CA PRO A 56 -12.64 4.86 5.52
C PRO A 56 -13.52 4.79 4.28
N GLU A 57 -13.19 3.89 3.35
CA GLU A 57 -13.88 3.83 2.05
C GLU A 57 -15.37 3.49 2.14
N VAL A 58 -15.81 2.91 3.24
CA VAL A 58 -17.25 2.69 3.53
C VAL A 58 -18.05 3.99 3.51
N TYR A 59 -17.40 5.15 3.72
CA TYR A 59 -18.04 6.49 3.73
C TYR A 59 -17.90 7.24 2.41
N LEU A 60 -17.17 6.71 1.42
CA LEU A 60 -17.05 7.33 0.10
C LEU A 60 -18.42 7.40 -0.60
N GLY A 61 -18.75 8.57 -1.12
CA GLY A 61 -20.05 8.82 -1.79
C GLY A 61 -21.25 8.81 -0.83
N LYS A 62 -21.04 8.89 0.48
CA LYS A 62 -22.11 8.91 1.48
C LYS A 62 -22.38 10.34 1.99
N PRO A 63 -23.60 10.61 2.51
CA PRO A 63 -23.87 11.88 3.18
C PRO A 63 -22.88 12.15 4.30
N GLY A 64 -22.39 13.41 4.40
CA GLY A 64 -21.38 13.79 5.40
C GLY A 64 -19.93 13.59 4.96
N GLU A 65 -19.68 13.15 3.72
CA GLU A 65 -18.30 12.95 3.21
C GLU A 65 -17.47 14.24 3.23
N ALA A 66 -18.04 15.34 2.78
CA ALA A 66 -17.33 16.62 2.72
C ALA A 66 -16.94 17.13 4.12
N GLU A 67 -17.82 16.98 5.09
CA GLU A 67 -17.57 17.32 6.49
C GLU A 67 -16.47 16.43 7.10
N ARG A 68 -16.48 15.13 6.79
CA ARG A 68 -15.41 14.20 7.20
C ARG A 68 -14.06 14.59 6.60
N ILE A 69 -14.01 14.91 5.31
CA ILE A 69 -12.78 15.35 4.64
C ILE A 69 -12.25 16.63 5.28
N ALA A 70 -13.11 17.61 5.54
CA ALA A 70 -12.72 18.87 6.20
C ALA A 70 -12.14 18.62 7.62
N ALA A 71 -12.78 17.72 8.39
CA ALA A 71 -12.28 17.33 9.72
C ALA A 71 -10.92 16.63 9.65
N ILE A 72 -10.73 15.69 8.70
CA ILE A 72 -9.45 14.99 8.47
C ILE A 72 -8.34 16.00 8.17
N GLN A 73 -8.58 16.96 7.28
CA GLN A 73 -7.58 17.97 6.92
C GLN A 73 -7.25 18.91 8.07
N ALA A 74 -8.23 19.23 8.91
CA ALA A 74 -8.01 20.01 10.14
C ALA A 74 -7.16 19.22 11.13
N ASN A 75 -7.50 17.95 11.38
CA ASN A 75 -6.75 17.05 12.25
C ASN A 75 -5.30 16.85 11.78
N MET A 76 -5.06 16.71 10.48
CA MET A 76 -3.71 16.60 9.91
C MET A 76 -2.86 17.82 10.27
N LYS A 77 -3.42 19.04 10.18
CA LYS A 77 -2.71 20.28 10.54
C LYS A 77 -2.44 20.34 12.03
N GLU A 78 -3.42 19.99 12.85
CA GLU A 78 -3.30 19.97 14.31
C GLU A 78 -2.26 18.94 14.76
N TYR A 79 -2.34 17.71 14.26
CA TYR A 79 -1.47 16.61 14.68
C TYR A 79 0.00 16.84 14.34
N ARG A 80 0.31 17.54 13.25
CA ARG A 80 1.68 17.95 12.91
C ARG A 80 2.32 18.85 13.97
N GLY A 81 1.53 19.64 14.70
CA GLY A 81 2.03 20.56 15.72
C GLY A 81 1.93 20.03 17.15
N THR A 82 1.18 18.93 17.37
CA THR A 82 0.84 18.47 18.72
C THR A 82 1.14 17.00 18.94
N VAL A 83 0.54 16.12 18.16
CA VAL A 83 0.57 14.66 18.37
C VAL A 83 1.80 14.02 17.73
N LEU A 84 2.16 14.45 16.52
CA LEU A 84 3.27 13.90 15.74
C LEU A 84 4.57 14.63 16.10
N ASN A 85 5.11 14.33 17.28
CA ASN A 85 6.26 15.02 17.88
C ASN A 85 7.59 14.27 17.75
N ARG A 86 7.58 13.10 17.11
CA ARG A 86 8.77 12.29 16.81
C ARG A 86 8.94 12.19 15.30
N ALA A 87 10.19 12.12 14.84
CA ALA A 87 10.51 11.97 13.43
C ALA A 87 11.61 10.93 13.20
N VAL A 88 11.55 10.28 12.03
CA VAL A 88 12.63 9.47 11.46
C VAL A 88 12.97 10.11 10.12
N LYS A 89 14.26 10.37 9.90
CA LYS A 89 14.79 10.79 8.60
C LYS A 89 15.52 9.60 7.98
N GLY A 90 14.82 8.86 7.14
CA GLY A 90 15.32 7.61 6.63
C GLY A 90 14.20 6.68 6.20
N PHE A 91 14.40 5.39 6.45
CA PHE A 91 13.36 4.37 6.31
C PHE A 91 12.85 3.90 7.68
N VAL A 92 11.69 3.23 7.67
CA VAL A 92 11.23 2.46 8.83
C VAL A 92 11.09 1.00 8.41
N TYR A 93 11.90 0.14 9.01
CA TYR A 93 11.72 -1.30 8.89
C TYR A 93 10.56 -1.72 9.80
N VAL A 94 9.63 -2.51 9.28
CA VAL A 94 8.44 -2.98 9.99
C VAL A 94 8.31 -4.50 9.95
N GLU A 95 7.71 -5.04 11.00
CA GLU A 95 7.24 -6.43 11.05
C GLU A 95 5.76 -6.41 11.40
N ARG A 96 4.92 -6.81 10.44
CA ARG A 96 3.47 -6.83 10.55
C ARG A 96 2.98 -8.26 10.79
N ASP A 97 2.32 -8.48 11.91
CA ASP A 97 1.63 -9.73 12.24
C ASP A 97 0.12 -9.50 12.09
N THR A 98 -0.52 -10.21 11.18
CA THR A 98 -1.97 -10.15 10.96
C THR A 98 -2.75 -11.09 11.87
N GLY A 99 -2.06 -11.93 12.64
CA GLY A 99 -2.64 -13.03 13.40
C GLY A 99 -3.02 -14.26 12.54
N CYS A 100 -2.81 -14.16 11.23
CA CYS A 100 -3.09 -15.23 10.27
C CYS A 100 -1.85 -15.42 9.37
N GLY A 101 -1.05 -16.44 9.65
CA GLY A 101 0.15 -16.73 8.85
C GLY A 101 1.46 -16.13 9.38
N PRO A 102 2.52 -16.13 8.58
CA PRO A 102 3.84 -15.60 8.96
C PRO A 102 3.83 -14.09 9.14
N VAL A 103 4.76 -13.58 9.95
CA VAL A 103 5.02 -12.15 10.09
C VAL A 103 5.56 -11.59 8.77
N ARG A 104 4.98 -10.50 8.29
CA ARG A 104 5.38 -9.80 7.07
C ARG A 104 6.42 -8.73 7.38
N PRO A 105 7.65 -8.85 6.86
CA PRO A 105 8.62 -7.78 6.89
C PRO A 105 8.29 -6.74 5.80
N GLY A 106 8.54 -5.46 6.10
CA GLY A 106 8.34 -4.36 5.18
C GLY A 106 9.31 -3.22 5.42
N LEU A 107 9.45 -2.35 4.45
CA LEU A 107 10.26 -1.13 4.52
C LEU A 107 9.44 0.06 4.07
N LEU A 108 9.20 1.02 4.97
CA LEU A 108 8.51 2.26 4.64
C LEU A 108 9.50 3.29 4.11
N GLY A 109 9.14 3.93 3.01
CA GLY A 109 9.91 4.99 2.35
C GLY A 109 9.06 5.72 1.32
N ALA A 110 9.69 6.58 0.53
CA ALA A 110 9.05 7.43 -0.46
C ALA A 110 9.24 6.89 -1.89
N VAL A 111 8.13 6.62 -2.58
CA VAL A 111 8.09 6.26 -4.01
C VAL A 111 8.06 7.54 -4.86
N ASP A 112 8.93 7.65 -5.85
CA ASP A 112 8.94 8.76 -6.81
C ASP A 112 7.83 8.61 -7.85
N LEU A 113 6.82 9.46 -7.77
CA LEU A 113 5.69 9.47 -8.69
C LEU A 113 6.08 9.84 -10.13
N GLU A 114 7.25 10.45 -10.37
CA GLU A 114 7.77 10.65 -11.73
C GLU A 114 8.16 9.34 -12.42
N GLN A 115 8.47 8.31 -11.64
CA GLN A 115 8.82 6.98 -12.13
C GLN A 115 7.65 6.00 -12.16
N TYR A 116 6.45 6.48 -11.78
CA TYR A 116 5.21 5.72 -11.81
C TYR A 116 4.28 6.17 -12.94
N SER A 117 3.66 5.20 -13.62
CA SER A 117 2.56 5.45 -14.54
C SER A 117 1.55 4.29 -14.49
N TYR A 118 0.27 4.64 -14.50
CA TYR A 118 -0.84 3.71 -14.65
C TYR A 118 -1.44 3.73 -16.06
N THR A 119 -0.80 4.43 -16.99
CA THR A 119 -1.24 4.48 -18.40
C THR A 119 -1.01 3.12 -19.06
N PRO A 120 -2.03 2.50 -19.64
CA PRO A 120 -1.88 1.22 -20.33
C PRO A 120 -0.79 1.28 -21.42
N GLY A 121 0.09 0.27 -21.44
CA GLY A 121 1.19 0.16 -22.39
C GLY A 121 2.43 1.01 -22.07
N SER A 122 2.41 1.81 -21.00
CA SER A 122 3.63 2.47 -20.50
C SER A 122 4.52 1.45 -19.75
N SER A 123 5.83 1.75 -19.69
CA SER A 123 6.84 0.87 -19.11
C SER A 123 7.76 1.59 -18.12
N PRO A 124 7.21 2.27 -17.09
CA PRO A 124 8.00 2.92 -16.06
C PRO A 124 8.65 1.89 -15.12
N ALA A 125 9.58 2.32 -14.27
CA ALA A 125 10.19 1.47 -13.24
C ALA A 125 9.18 1.01 -12.18
N VAL A 126 8.18 1.85 -11.89
CA VAL A 126 7.09 1.54 -10.93
C VAL A 126 5.79 1.32 -11.68
N ARG A 127 5.17 0.15 -11.55
CA ARG A 127 3.98 -0.26 -12.33
C ARG A 127 2.84 -0.76 -11.47
N PRO A 128 1.58 -0.51 -11.89
CA PRO A 128 0.42 -1.17 -11.30
C PRO A 128 0.39 -2.66 -11.70
N THR A 129 -0.20 -3.50 -10.85
CA THR A 129 -0.47 -4.92 -11.13
C THR A 129 -1.86 -5.13 -11.72
N GLU A 130 -2.72 -4.14 -11.66
CA GLU A 130 -4.07 -4.18 -12.23
C GLU A 130 -4.39 -2.89 -13.01
N ASN A 131 -5.37 -2.96 -13.87
CA ASN A 131 -5.85 -1.78 -14.58
C ASN A 131 -6.49 -0.78 -13.60
N THR A 132 -6.06 0.46 -13.66
CA THR A 132 -6.63 1.54 -12.85
C THR A 132 -8.02 1.91 -13.37
N VAL A 133 -9.02 1.81 -12.51
CA VAL A 133 -10.38 2.30 -12.77
C VAL A 133 -10.39 3.81 -12.55
N VAL A 134 -10.30 4.60 -13.62
CA VAL A 134 -10.10 6.07 -13.59
C VAL A 134 -11.24 6.76 -12.83
N GLU A 135 -12.45 6.25 -12.90
CA GLU A 135 -13.64 6.75 -12.21
C GLU A 135 -13.52 6.70 -10.68
N ARG A 136 -12.61 5.88 -10.15
CA ARG A 136 -12.33 5.79 -8.71
C ARG A 136 -11.36 6.85 -8.20
N ILE A 137 -10.68 7.59 -9.08
CA ILE A 137 -9.69 8.61 -8.70
C ILE A 137 -10.36 9.87 -8.11
N PRO A 138 -11.41 10.49 -8.71
CA PRO A 138 -11.93 11.78 -8.26
C PRO A 138 -12.35 11.83 -6.79
N PRO A 139 -13.07 10.85 -6.20
CA PRO A 139 -13.45 10.90 -4.78
C PRO A 139 -12.21 10.87 -3.85
N ARG A 140 -11.22 10.06 -4.18
CA ARG A 140 -9.98 9.95 -3.39
C ARG A 140 -9.10 11.19 -3.53
N LEU A 141 -9.14 11.82 -4.71
CA LEU A 141 -8.45 13.07 -4.97
C LEU A 141 -8.99 14.22 -4.10
N ALA A 142 -10.29 14.24 -3.81
CA ALA A 142 -10.90 15.21 -2.90
C ALA A 142 -10.32 15.12 -1.48
N VAL A 143 -10.06 13.89 -0.98
CA VAL A 143 -9.40 13.67 0.31
C VAL A 143 -7.95 14.18 0.29
N ARG A 144 -7.23 13.88 -0.80
CA ARG A 144 -5.79 14.21 -0.93
C ARG A 144 -5.52 15.69 -1.14
N ARG A 145 -6.41 16.40 -1.85
CA ARG A 145 -6.28 17.86 -2.04
C ARG A 145 -6.36 18.56 -0.69
N GLY A 146 -5.32 19.34 -0.37
CA GLY A 146 -5.22 20.06 0.90
C GLY A 146 -4.77 19.20 2.09
N ALA A 147 -4.51 17.91 1.92
CA ALA A 147 -3.87 17.08 2.94
C ALA A 147 -2.45 17.60 3.21
N SER A 148 -2.09 17.72 4.48
CA SER A 148 -0.77 18.16 4.93
C SER A 148 0.13 17.01 5.38
N LEU A 149 -0.38 15.78 5.34
CA LEU A 149 0.29 14.54 5.69
C LEU A 149 0.00 13.48 4.62
N GLU A 150 0.96 12.60 4.41
CA GLU A 150 0.80 11.35 3.68
C GLU A 150 0.76 10.21 4.69
N LEU A 151 -0.18 9.27 4.54
CA LEU A 151 -0.21 8.06 5.36
C LEU A 151 0.13 6.86 4.48
N PRO A 152 0.95 5.90 4.97
CA PRO A 152 1.32 4.72 4.19
C PRO A 152 0.09 3.82 4.03
N HIS A 153 -0.33 3.61 2.80
CA HIS A 153 -1.46 2.78 2.43
C HIS A 153 -1.12 1.84 1.28
N VAL A 154 -0.12 2.24 0.46
CA VAL A 154 0.30 1.47 -0.72
C VAL A 154 1.33 0.44 -0.31
N MET A 155 1.10 -0.82 -0.72
CA MET A 155 2.08 -1.89 -0.63
C MET A 155 2.74 -2.09 -1.99
N MET A 156 4.07 -1.97 -2.01
CA MET A 156 4.90 -2.20 -3.18
C MET A 156 5.59 -3.55 -3.07
N LEU A 157 5.76 -4.24 -4.18
CA LEU A 157 6.46 -5.52 -4.25
C LEU A 157 7.80 -5.36 -4.96
N ILE A 158 8.84 -5.95 -4.37
CA ILE A 158 10.14 -6.17 -4.99
C ILE A 158 10.35 -7.65 -5.27
N ASN A 159 11.19 -7.95 -6.27
CA ASN A 159 11.59 -9.30 -6.64
C ASN A 159 13.01 -9.57 -6.12
N ASP A 160 13.15 -9.71 -4.79
CA ASP A 160 14.43 -10.04 -4.12
C ASP A 160 14.41 -11.52 -3.72
N ARG A 161 14.82 -12.37 -4.67
CA ARG A 161 14.71 -13.83 -4.56
C ARG A 161 15.49 -14.40 -3.38
N ASP A 162 16.64 -13.83 -3.08
CA ASP A 162 17.53 -14.27 -2.01
C ASP A 162 17.30 -13.53 -0.68
N ASP A 163 16.29 -12.67 -0.63
CA ASP A 163 15.87 -11.86 0.54
C ASP A 163 17.02 -11.07 1.20
N HIS A 164 17.89 -10.51 0.37
CA HIS A 164 19.05 -9.75 0.86
C HIS A 164 18.66 -8.41 1.49
N ILE A 165 17.58 -7.79 1.03
CA ILE A 165 17.17 -6.46 1.46
C ILE A 165 16.41 -6.55 2.80
N LEU A 166 15.22 -7.15 2.81
CA LEU A 166 14.40 -7.20 4.02
C LEU A 166 14.92 -8.22 5.03
N GLY A 167 15.34 -9.40 4.58
CA GLY A 167 15.99 -10.41 5.42
C GLY A 167 17.32 -9.91 5.99
N GLY A 168 18.08 -9.15 5.20
CA GLY A 168 19.32 -8.49 5.66
C GLY A 168 19.07 -7.45 6.76
N LEU A 169 17.96 -6.72 6.72
CA LEU A 169 17.52 -5.80 7.79
C LEU A 169 17.00 -6.58 9.00
N ALA A 170 16.20 -7.62 8.80
CA ALA A 170 15.70 -8.48 9.87
C ALA A 170 16.83 -9.07 10.71
N ALA A 171 17.90 -9.53 10.06
CA ALA A 171 19.09 -10.09 10.73
C ALA A 171 19.87 -9.07 11.57
N LYS A 172 19.68 -7.77 11.32
CA LYS A 172 20.40 -6.67 11.98
C LYS A 172 19.49 -5.79 12.84
N LYS A 173 18.20 -6.10 12.96
CA LYS A 173 17.20 -5.22 13.60
C LYS A 173 17.53 -4.86 15.06
N ASP A 174 18.22 -5.74 15.79
CA ASP A 174 18.66 -5.47 17.18
C ASP A 174 19.66 -4.31 17.27
N ARG A 175 20.27 -3.90 16.16
CA ARG A 175 21.15 -2.73 16.07
C ARG A 175 20.43 -1.46 15.65
N LEU A 176 19.16 -1.56 15.22
CA LEU A 176 18.33 -0.45 14.83
C LEU A 176 17.60 0.12 16.04
N ARG A 177 17.31 1.41 16.01
CA ARG A 177 16.54 2.08 17.07
C ARG A 177 15.07 1.66 17.01
N PRO A 178 14.52 1.02 18.06
CA PRO A 178 13.11 0.66 18.08
C PRO A 178 12.23 1.91 18.14
N LEU A 179 11.10 1.87 17.47
CA LEU A 179 10.16 2.99 17.36
C LEU A 179 8.85 2.71 18.08
N TYR A 180 8.27 1.58 17.81
CA TYR A 180 6.99 1.13 18.36
C TYR A 180 6.85 -0.40 18.31
N ASN A 181 6.02 -0.90 19.21
CA ASN A 181 5.57 -2.29 19.26
C ASN A 181 4.18 -2.31 19.89
N GLY A 182 3.16 -2.72 19.15
CA GLY A 182 1.81 -2.70 19.68
C GLY A 182 0.78 -3.38 18.79
N GLU A 183 -0.39 -3.58 19.38
CA GLU A 183 -1.56 -4.14 18.72
C GLU A 183 -2.32 -3.06 17.96
N LEU A 184 -2.90 -3.42 16.83
CA LEU A 184 -3.86 -2.57 16.12
C LEU A 184 -5.25 -2.73 16.75
N MET A 185 -6.05 -1.67 16.70
CA MET A 185 -7.40 -1.68 17.24
C MET A 185 -8.26 -2.81 16.64
N LEU A 186 -9.23 -3.27 17.44
CA LEU A 186 -10.25 -4.24 17.04
C LEU A 186 -9.70 -5.57 16.53
N GLY A 187 -8.58 -6.02 17.10
CA GLY A 187 -7.98 -7.29 16.73
C GLY A 187 -7.33 -7.28 15.34
N GLY A 188 -6.92 -6.11 14.86
CA GLY A 188 -6.22 -5.95 13.58
C GLY A 188 -4.81 -6.57 13.55
N GLY A 189 -4.39 -7.34 14.58
CA GLY A 189 -3.06 -7.91 14.75
C GLY A 189 -2.06 -6.91 15.31
N SER A 190 -0.75 -7.13 15.15
CA SER A 190 0.29 -6.28 15.73
C SER A 190 1.30 -5.78 14.71
N ILE A 191 2.02 -4.72 15.06
CA ILE A 191 3.10 -4.16 14.25
C ILE A 191 4.26 -3.70 15.13
N ARG A 192 5.47 -3.97 14.66
CA ARG A 192 6.72 -3.48 15.25
C ARG A 192 7.48 -2.65 14.23
N GLY A 193 8.15 -1.59 14.67
CA GLY A 193 8.89 -0.70 13.78
C GLY A 193 10.26 -0.33 14.35
N TRP A 194 11.24 -0.18 13.45
CA TRP A 194 12.61 0.25 13.75
C TRP A 194 13.07 1.31 12.75
N ALA A 195 13.77 2.32 13.25
CA ALA A 195 14.35 3.37 12.43
C ALA A 195 15.60 2.89 11.69
N VAL A 196 15.67 3.20 10.39
CA VAL A 196 16.87 3.05 9.56
C VAL A 196 17.28 4.46 9.15
N GLU A 197 18.22 5.06 9.92
CA GLU A 197 18.60 6.49 9.80
C GLU A 197 20.06 6.67 9.38
N ASP A 198 20.85 5.59 9.34
CA ASP A 198 22.24 5.65 8.84
C ASP A 198 22.22 5.97 7.34
N GLU A 199 22.84 7.08 6.95
CA GLU A 199 22.81 7.58 5.58
C GLU A 199 23.44 6.60 4.58
N ALA A 200 24.52 5.94 4.96
CA ALA A 200 25.17 4.94 4.12
C ALA A 200 24.29 3.71 3.92
N LEU A 201 23.63 3.25 4.98
CA LEU A 201 22.68 2.14 4.91
C LEU A 201 21.45 2.52 4.08
N CYS A 202 20.92 3.72 4.26
CA CYS A 202 19.79 4.21 3.47
C CYS A 202 20.15 4.26 1.97
N GLY A 203 21.32 4.79 1.62
CA GLY A 203 21.82 4.81 0.24
C GLY A 203 21.96 3.39 -0.32
N ALA A 204 22.59 2.49 0.42
CA ALA A 204 22.78 1.10 0.01
C ALA A 204 21.44 0.35 -0.21
N LEU A 205 20.41 0.62 0.59
CA LEU A 205 19.07 0.04 0.42
C LEU A 205 18.38 0.57 -0.85
N SER A 206 18.44 1.89 -1.09
CA SER A 206 17.90 2.48 -2.32
C SER A 206 18.58 1.92 -3.57
N ASP A 207 19.90 1.82 -3.55
CA ASP A 207 20.70 1.27 -4.65
C ASP A 207 20.40 -0.22 -4.87
N ALA A 208 20.25 -0.99 -3.79
CA ALA A 208 19.92 -2.41 -3.87
C ALA A 208 18.53 -2.64 -4.49
N ILE A 209 17.53 -1.84 -4.10
CA ILE A 209 16.18 -1.89 -4.70
C ILE A 209 16.25 -1.50 -6.19
N GLU A 210 16.97 -0.45 -6.54
CA GLU A 210 17.12 -0.02 -7.94
C GLU A 210 17.82 -1.09 -8.78
N ALA A 211 18.80 -1.79 -8.22
CA ALA A 211 19.53 -2.86 -8.91
C ALA A 211 18.63 -4.05 -9.28
N LEU A 212 17.59 -4.35 -8.51
CA LEU A 212 16.61 -5.40 -8.84
C LEU A 212 15.88 -5.11 -10.16
N GLY A 213 15.67 -3.82 -10.50
CA GLY A 213 15.07 -3.38 -11.75
C GLY A 213 16.09 -3.13 -12.87
N SER A 214 17.32 -3.59 -12.75
CA SER A 214 18.30 -3.46 -13.84
C SER A 214 17.94 -4.38 -15.02
N GLN A 215 18.27 -3.94 -16.25
CA GLN A 215 18.02 -4.76 -17.45
C GLN A 215 18.78 -6.09 -17.38
N GLU A 216 20.00 -6.06 -16.83
CA GLU A 216 20.84 -7.26 -16.69
C GLU A 216 20.19 -8.29 -15.76
N ALA A 217 19.73 -7.87 -14.57
CA ALA A 217 19.04 -8.75 -13.63
C ALA A 217 17.75 -9.32 -14.22
N PHE A 218 16.97 -8.48 -14.88
CA PHE A 218 15.72 -8.88 -15.54
C PHE A 218 15.97 -9.92 -16.64
N ASP A 219 16.93 -9.70 -17.54
CA ASP A 219 17.21 -10.59 -18.66
C ASP A 219 17.77 -11.93 -18.19
N GLN A 220 18.54 -11.94 -17.11
CA GLN A 220 19.04 -13.17 -16.47
C GLN A 220 17.91 -14.01 -15.85
N GLU A 221 16.98 -13.35 -15.16
CA GLU A 221 15.90 -14.03 -14.45
C GLU A 221 14.78 -14.47 -15.42
N PHE A 222 14.48 -13.64 -16.42
CA PHE A 222 13.40 -13.86 -17.39
C PHE A 222 13.91 -13.94 -18.83
N PRO A 223 14.73 -14.95 -19.19
CA PRO A 223 15.36 -15.01 -20.52
C PRO A 223 14.36 -15.06 -21.68
N ALA A 224 13.13 -15.58 -21.42
CA ALA A 224 12.06 -15.56 -22.43
C ALA A 224 11.48 -14.15 -22.70
N ALA A 225 11.71 -13.20 -21.80
CA ALA A 225 11.29 -11.81 -21.90
C ALA A 225 12.48 -10.85 -22.04
N ALA A 226 13.67 -11.36 -22.32
CA ALA A 226 14.88 -10.55 -22.41
C ALA A 226 14.71 -9.37 -23.39
N GLY A 227 15.23 -8.22 -22.98
CA GLY A 227 15.11 -6.97 -23.74
C GLY A 227 13.78 -6.23 -23.56
N GLN A 228 12.82 -6.79 -22.85
CA GLN A 228 11.63 -6.03 -22.42
C GLN A 228 12.02 -5.07 -21.27
N PRO A 229 11.30 -3.93 -21.13
CA PRO A 229 11.58 -2.99 -20.05
C PRO A 229 11.42 -3.64 -18.67
N PRO A 230 12.45 -3.61 -17.81
CA PRO A 230 12.40 -4.21 -16.48
C PRO A 230 11.42 -3.45 -15.56
N ILE A 231 11.07 -4.04 -14.44
CA ILE A 231 10.26 -3.46 -13.39
C ILE A 231 11.05 -3.47 -12.09
N THR A 232 11.11 -2.35 -11.40
CA THR A 232 11.74 -2.25 -10.09
C THR A 232 10.73 -2.47 -8.97
N LEU A 233 9.58 -1.81 -9.06
CA LEU A 233 8.50 -1.90 -8.07
C LEU A 233 7.17 -2.21 -8.74
N ALA A 234 6.47 -3.20 -8.23
CA ALA A 234 5.09 -3.49 -8.59
C ALA A 234 4.14 -3.09 -7.46
N VAL A 235 2.99 -2.52 -7.77
CA VAL A 235 1.98 -2.20 -6.75
C VAL A 235 1.28 -3.50 -6.35
N GLY A 236 1.54 -3.98 -5.13
CA GLY A 236 0.88 -5.19 -4.60
C GLY A 236 -0.54 -4.91 -4.11
N ASP A 237 -0.72 -3.76 -3.44
CA ASP A 237 -2.03 -3.27 -2.99
C ASP A 237 -2.06 -1.74 -2.98
N GLY A 238 -3.26 -1.14 -3.09
CA GLY A 238 -3.41 0.31 -3.14
C GLY A 238 -3.20 0.93 -4.53
N ASN A 239 -3.45 0.20 -5.63
CA ASN A 239 -3.30 0.69 -7.01
C ASN A 239 -4.05 2.02 -7.23
N HIS A 240 -5.30 2.14 -6.75
CA HIS A 240 -6.07 3.38 -6.89
C HIS A 240 -5.53 4.53 -6.02
N SER A 241 -4.94 4.22 -4.86
CA SER A 241 -4.32 5.22 -3.99
C SER A 241 -3.05 5.81 -4.61
N LEU A 242 -2.17 4.96 -5.18
CA LEU A 242 -0.99 5.44 -5.89
C LEU A 242 -1.35 6.21 -7.16
N ALA A 243 -2.35 5.74 -7.92
CA ALA A 243 -2.86 6.45 -9.10
C ALA A 243 -3.44 7.83 -8.73
N THR A 244 -4.15 7.93 -7.59
CA THR A 244 -4.65 9.20 -7.06
C THR A 244 -3.50 10.13 -6.66
N ALA A 245 -2.45 9.60 -6.02
CA ALA A 245 -1.26 10.38 -5.69
C ALA A 245 -0.60 10.94 -6.95
N LYS A 246 -0.44 10.11 -8.00
CA LYS A 246 0.07 10.54 -9.30
C LYS A 246 -0.80 11.61 -9.95
N ALA A 247 -2.12 11.42 -9.98
CA ALA A 247 -3.05 12.39 -10.55
C ALA A 247 -2.95 13.74 -9.84
N TYR A 248 -2.90 13.75 -8.50
CA TYR A 248 -2.70 14.97 -7.72
C TYR A 248 -1.35 15.64 -8.00
N TRP A 249 -0.28 14.84 -8.10
CA TRP A 249 1.03 15.36 -8.45
C TRP A 249 1.04 16.04 -9.83
N GLU A 250 0.43 15.42 -10.84
CA GLU A 250 0.37 16.00 -12.19
C GLU A 250 -0.44 17.31 -12.24
N GLU A 251 -1.55 17.38 -11.49
CA GLU A 251 -2.30 18.64 -11.35
C GLU A 251 -1.41 19.73 -10.74
N LEU A 252 -0.79 19.44 -9.61
CA LEU A 252 0.00 20.41 -8.85
C LEU A 252 1.27 20.80 -9.60
N LYS A 253 1.97 19.84 -10.17
CA LYS A 253 3.21 20.03 -10.96
C LYS A 253 3.03 21.04 -12.09
N SER A 254 1.85 21.05 -12.73
CA SER A 254 1.53 22.00 -13.80
C SER A 254 1.53 23.46 -13.33
N THR A 255 1.29 23.69 -12.04
CA THR A 255 1.22 25.03 -11.42
C THR A 255 2.54 25.47 -10.78
N LEU A 256 3.49 24.54 -10.58
CA LEU A 256 4.76 24.80 -9.89
C LEU A 256 5.85 25.27 -10.83
N PRO A 257 6.71 26.23 -10.40
CA PRO A 257 7.95 26.53 -11.07
C PRO A 257 8.86 25.30 -11.19
N PRO A 258 9.63 25.14 -12.29
CA PRO A 258 10.47 23.96 -12.50
C PRO A 258 11.40 23.60 -11.34
N GLU A 259 12.03 24.62 -10.72
CA GLU A 259 12.95 24.47 -9.58
C GLU A 259 12.31 23.90 -8.30
N GLN A 260 10.98 24.01 -8.17
CA GLN A 260 10.26 23.47 -7.02
C GLN A 260 9.78 22.05 -7.24
N ARG A 261 9.75 21.57 -8.50
CA ARG A 261 9.17 20.25 -8.82
C ARG A 261 10.00 19.09 -8.28
N GLU A 262 11.32 19.24 -8.22
CA GLU A 262 12.22 18.17 -7.80
C GLU A 262 12.12 17.88 -6.30
N THR A 263 11.86 18.91 -5.50
CA THR A 263 11.85 18.82 -4.02
C THR A 263 10.46 18.87 -3.41
N HIS A 264 9.42 19.07 -4.23
CA HIS A 264 8.06 19.23 -3.71
C HIS A 264 7.55 17.93 -3.07
N PRO A 265 7.04 17.95 -1.81
CA PRO A 265 6.60 16.74 -1.12
C PRO A 265 5.55 15.91 -1.87
N ALA A 266 4.64 16.55 -2.62
CA ALA A 266 3.60 15.85 -3.36
C ALA A 266 4.11 15.01 -4.55
N ARG A 267 5.40 15.14 -4.93
CA ARG A 267 6.08 14.25 -5.88
C ARG A 267 6.23 12.83 -5.32
N TRP A 268 6.19 12.70 -4.01
CA TRP A 268 6.52 11.47 -3.30
C TRP A 268 5.28 10.85 -2.67
N CYS A 269 5.20 9.54 -2.71
CA CYS A 269 4.16 8.78 -2.02
C CYS A 269 4.80 7.87 -0.97
N LEU A 270 4.38 8.01 0.29
CA LEU A 270 4.83 7.12 1.36
C LEU A 270 4.21 5.73 1.16
N ALA A 271 5.05 4.71 1.02
CA ALA A 271 4.62 3.35 0.76
C ALA A 271 5.46 2.33 1.55
N GLU A 272 4.90 1.12 1.72
CA GLU A 272 5.59 -0.03 2.29
C GLU A 272 6.08 -0.92 1.15
N VAL A 273 7.37 -1.23 1.12
CA VAL A 273 7.97 -2.21 0.21
C VAL A 273 8.04 -3.56 0.90
N CYS A 274 7.49 -4.60 0.25
CA CYS A 274 7.52 -5.99 0.68
C CYS A 274 8.20 -6.86 -0.38
N ASN A 275 8.79 -7.98 0.02
CA ASN A 275 9.36 -8.94 -0.91
C ASN A 275 8.29 -9.93 -1.37
N VAL A 276 8.07 -10.05 -2.69
CA VAL A 276 7.08 -10.99 -3.26
C VAL A 276 7.37 -12.46 -2.89
N HIS A 277 8.61 -12.78 -2.58
CA HIS A 277 9.03 -14.13 -2.14
C HIS A 277 8.85 -14.37 -0.64
N SER A 278 8.41 -13.37 0.12
CA SER A 278 8.10 -13.57 1.54
C SER A 278 6.96 -14.58 1.70
N PRO A 279 7.09 -15.57 2.62
CA PRO A 279 6.01 -16.51 2.91
C PRO A 279 4.76 -15.84 3.49
N ALA A 280 4.85 -14.57 3.88
CA ALA A 280 3.72 -13.76 4.36
C ALA A 280 2.98 -13.04 3.22
N ILE A 281 3.42 -13.16 1.97
CA ILE A 281 2.73 -12.62 0.80
C ILE A 281 2.03 -13.77 0.10
N GLU A 282 0.72 -13.79 0.20
CA GLU A 282 -0.15 -14.70 -0.55
C GLU A 282 -1.01 -13.90 -1.53
N ILE A 283 -1.08 -14.40 -2.75
CA ILE A 283 -1.97 -13.81 -3.78
C ILE A 283 -3.26 -14.60 -3.74
N GLU A 284 -4.28 -14.01 -3.13
CA GLU A 284 -5.60 -14.62 -3.04
C GLU A 284 -6.53 -14.13 -4.16
N PRO A 285 -7.38 -15.01 -4.71
CA PRO A 285 -8.38 -14.59 -5.69
C PRO A 285 -9.45 -13.73 -5.02
N ILE A 286 -9.97 -12.75 -5.77
CA ILE A 286 -11.12 -11.96 -5.32
C ILE A 286 -12.37 -12.83 -5.39
N HIS A 287 -12.85 -13.28 -4.23
CA HIS A 287 -14.07 -14.06 -4.13
C HIS A 287 -15.31 -13.20 -4.40
N ARG A 288 -16.28 -13.80 -5.08
CA ARG A 288 -17.58 -13.18 -5.36
C ARG A 288 -18.70 -14.12 -4.96
N VAL A 289 -19.76 -13.58 -4.37
CA VAL A 289 -20.96 -14.31 -4.01
C VAL A 289 -22.10 -13.78 -4.86
N LEU A 290 -22.80 -14.67 -5.56
CA LEU A 290 -24.00 -14.33 -6.33
C LEU A 290 -25.22 -14.72 -5.52
N PHE A 291 -26.18 -13.78 -5.42
CA PHE A 291 -27.43 -13.97 -4.72
C PHE A 291 -28.59 -14.08 -5.71
N ASN A 292 -29.62 -14.85 -5.38
CA ASN A 292 -30.85 -14.99 -6.17
C ASN A 292 -30.62 -15.48 -7.61
N VAL A 293 -29.66 -16.40 -7.80
CA VAL A 293 -29.32 -16.97 -9.09
C VAL A 293 -29.63 -18.47 -9.13
N ASP A 294 -29.98 -19.01 -10.30
CA ASP A 294 -29.99 -20.43 -10.55
C ASP A 294 -28.57 -20.94 -10.71
N CYS A 295 -28.10 -21.75 -9.76
CA CYS A 295 -26.73 -22.27 -9.74
C CYS A 295 -26.41 -23.11 -10.98
N GLY A 296 -27.38 -23.85 -11.50
CA GLY A 296 -27.21 -24.68 -12.70
C GLY A 296 -27.01 -23.81 -13.94
N ALA A 297 -27.81 -22.76 -14.10
CA ALA A 297 -27.66 -21.82 -15.20
C ALA A 297 -26.32 -21.07 -15.17
N VAL A 298 -25.89 -20.63 -13.97
CA VAL A 298 -24.57 -19.99 -13.81
C VAL A 298 -23.44 -20.96 -14.16
N LEU A 299 -23.52 -22.20 -13.70
CA LEU A 299 -22.52 -23.22 -13.98
C LEU A 299 -22.42 -23.52 -15.48
N LEU A 300 -23.56 -23.69 -16.16
CA LEU A 300 -23.58 -23.92 -17.60
C LEU A 300 -22.99 -22.74 -18.39
N ALA A 301 -23.30 -21.53 -17.97
CA ALA A 301 -22.71 -20.32 -18.57
C ALA A 301 -21.19 -20.24 -18.37
N LEU A 302 -20.68 -20.60 -17.18
CA LEU A 302 -19.25 -20.64 -16.89
C LEU A 302 -18.54 -21.74 -17.69
N ILE A 303 -19.12 -22.93 -17.81
CA ILE A 303 -18.58 -24.02 -18.62
C ILE A 303 -18.49 -23.59 -20.09
N SER A 304 -19.58 -23.05 -20.64
CA SER A 304 -19.58 -22.54 -22.01
C SER A 304 -18.56 -21.45 -22.26
N TRP A 305 -18.36 -20.57 -21.28
CA TRP A 305 -17.33 -19.53 -21.36
C TRP A 305 -15.92 -20.11 -21.29
N SER A 306 -15.67 -21.09 -20.39
CA SER A 306 -14.36 -21.70 -20.23
C SER A 306 -13.92 -22.47 -21.45
N ASP A 307 -14.83 -23.20 -22.08
CA ASP A 307 -14.55 -23.96 -23.33
C ASP A 307 -14.14 -23.01 -24.46
N GLY A 308 -14.76 -21.82 -24.54
CA GLY A 308 -14.41 -20.80 -25.53
C GLY A 308 -13.13 -20.04 -25.24
N ASN A 309 -12.63 -20.06 -23.99
CA ASN A 309 -11.50 -19.24 -23.54
C ASN A 309 -10.30 -20.07 -22.99
N MET A 310 -10.31 -21.40 -23.21
CA MET A 310 -9.25 -22.31 -22.72
C MET A 310 -8.98 -22.20 -21.21
N ALA A 311 -10.02 -21.92 -20.43
CA ALA A 311 -9.96 -21.82 -18.98
C ALA A 311 -10.52 -23.09 -18.31
N GLY A 312 -9.94 -23.51 -17.20
CA GLY A 312 -10.46 -24.62 -16.40
C GLY A 312 -11.43 -24.16 -15.31
N ILE A 313 -12.37 -25.03 -14.92
CA ILE A 313 -13.24 -24.81 -13.77
C ILE A 313 -12.93 -25.86 -12.72
N CYS A 314 -12.54 -25.44 -11.51
CA CYS A 314 -12.32 -26.31 -10.38
C CYS A 314 -13.46 -26.20 -9.37
N PHE A 315 -13.92 -27.32 -8.83
CA PHE A 315 -14.96 -27.37 -7.80
C PHE A 315 -14.32 -27.64 -6.44
N GLY A 316 -14.62 -26.78 -5.47
CA GLY A 316 -14.22 -27.02 -4.08
C GLY A 316 -15.09 -28.08 -3.41
N SER A 317 -14.50 -28.87 -2.52
CA SER A 317 -15.17 -29.98 -1.80
C SER A 317 -15.96 -29.56 -0.55
N SER A 318 -16.13 -28.26 -0.27
CA SER A 318 -16.88 -27.78 0.88
C SER A 318 -18.40 -27.79 0.65
N LYS A 319 -19.20 -27.90 1.71
CA LYS A 319 -20.68 -27.84 1.65
C LYS A 319 -21.25 -26.55 1.05
N LYS A 320 -20.40 -25.52 0.84
CA LYS A 320 -20.69 -24.34 0.04
C LYS A 320 -19.98 -24.52 -1.30
N GLN A 321 -20.72 -24.59 -2.38
CA GLN A 321 -20.16 -24.72 -3.72
C GLN A 321 -19.32 -23.47 -4.02
N SER A 322 -18.02 -23.63 -4.12
CA SER A 322 -17.10 -22.60 -4.58
C SER A 322 -16.55 -22.98 -5.94
N PHE A 323 -16.41 -22.03 -6.83
CA PHE A 323 -15.84 -22.20 -8.16
C PHE A 323 -14.57 -21.34 -8.24
N THR A 324 -13.51 -21.92 -8.75
CA THR A 324 -12.30 -21.20 -9.10
C THR A 324 -12.07 -21.32 -10.60
N LEU A 325 -11.93 -20.18 -11.28
CA LEU A 325 -11.50 -20.13 -12.68
C LEU A 325 -9.97 -20.12 -12.68
N ALA A 326 -9.37 -21.17 -13.21
CA ALA A 326 -7.96 -21.20 -13.51
C ALA A 326 -7.76 -20.68 -14.95
N GLY A 327 -7.11 -19.53 -15.08
CA GLY A 327 -6.64 -19.02 -16.37
C GLY A 327 -5.36 -19.75 -16.83
N PRO A 328 -5.00 -19.61 -18.10
CA PRO A 328 -3.74 -20.14 -18.62
C PRO A 328 -2.55 -19.54 -17.95
#